data_23911d629686d6b9cb87c5f0a2f5e6d5
#
_entry.id   23911d629686d6b9cb87c5f0a2f5e6d5
#
_cell.length_a   1.000
_cell.length_b   1.000
_cell.length_c   1.000
_cell.angle_alpha   90.00
_cell.angle_beta   90.00
_cell.angle_gamma   90.00
#
_symmetry.space_group_name_H-M   'P 1'
#
loop_
_entity.id
_entity.type
_entity.pdbx_description
1 polymer ?
#
loop_
_entity_poly.entity_id
_entity_poly.type
_entity_poly.pdbx_seq_one_letter_code
_entity_poly.pdbx_strand_id
1 'polypeptide(L)'
;NAGYLVEVHKIDAADYGVPQHRERVIIIGQRKDISPEMLFSFPRPTHSKNGENLPMWVSMKSALTNVPENYDPEADPNAYGSAYRFVARNFTAHRVSDPDKPSPTILARGNGKGGVCAIPHYNGQRRLTIRESAIIQTFPCDFVFHGRMGSCYRQIGNAVPVLFAKKLGAELKRLETRCI
;
A
#
# COMPACT_ATOMS: atom_id res chain seq x y z
N ASN A 1 19.45 -1.53 -27.61
CA ASN A 1 20.37 -0.94 -26.63
C ASN A 1 20.06 0.57 -26.52
N ALA A 2 19.07 0.93 -25.70
CA ALA A 2 18.51 2.29 -25.65
C ALA A 2 19.38 3.30 -24.85
N GLY A 3 20.65 2.99 -24.57
CA GLY A 3 21.52 3.90 -23.82
C GLY A 3 21.25 3.95 -22.30
N TYR A 4 20.59 2.94 -21.75
CA TYR A 4 20.32 2.82 -20.31
C TYR A 4 21.01 1.60 -19.71
N LEU A 5 21.45 1.75 -18.46
CA LEU A 5 21.64 0.64 -17.53
C LEU A 5 20.28 0.35 -16.90
N VAL A 6 19.89 -0.91 -16.79
CA VAL A 6 18.56 -1.29 -16.31
C VAL A 6 18.68 -2.36 -15.23
N GLU A 7 18.00 -2.13 -14.11
CA GLU A 7 17.77 -3.12 -13.06
C GLU A 7 16.28 -3.42 -12.92
N VAL A 8 15.96 -4.68 -12.60
CA VAL A 8 14.58 -5.15 -12.42
C VAL A 8 14.47 -5.81 -11.05
N HIS A 9 13.58 -5.30 -10.22
CA HIS A 9 13.36 -5.78 -8.86
C HIS A 9 11.91 -6.24 -8.68
N LYS A 10 11.71 -7.50 -8.27
CA LYS A 10 10.41 -7.95 -7.75
C LYS A 10 10.40 -7.70 -6.24
N ILE A 11 9.39 -6.97 -5.78
CA ILE A 11 9.22 -6.61 -4.37
C ILE A 11 7.85 -7.00 -3.85
N ASP A 12 7.74 -7.22 -2.54
CA ASP A 12 6.49 -7.11 -1.80
C ASP A 12 6.56 -5.87 -0.90
N ALA A 13 5.54 -5.01 -0.95
CA ALA A 13 5.48 -3.80 -0.14
C ALA A 13 5.53 -4.10 1.38
N ALA A 14 5.07 -5.28 1.80
CA ALA A 14 5.15 -5.73 3.20
C ALA A 14 6.60 -5.76 3.72
N ASP A 15 7.58 -6.08 2.88
CA ASP A 15 9.00 -6.10 3.23
C ASP A 15 9.55 -4.70 3.54
N TYR A 16 8.79 -3.67 3.23
CA TYR A 16 9.14 -2.26 3.47
C TYR A 16 8.31 -1.60 4.56
N GLY A 17 7.55 -2.40 5.34
CA GLY A 17 6.74 -1.93 6.47
C GLY A 17 5.36 -1.43 6.06
N VAL A 18 4.93 -1.67 4.82
CA VAL A 18 3.55 -1.42 4.39
C VAL A 18 2.65 -2.55 4.92
N PRO A 19 1.53 -2.26 5.59
CA PRO A 19 0.64 -3.29 6.13
C PRO A 19 -0.21 -3.96 5.05
N GLN A 20 0.42 -4.30 3.91
CA GLN A 20 -0.25 -4.85 2.74
C GLN A 20 0.70 -5.71 1.91
N HIS A 21 0.27 -6.92 1.56
CA HIS A 21 0.89 -7.69 0.49
C HIS A 21 0.58 -7.04 -0.86
N ARG A 22 1.63 -6.49 -1.48
CA ARG A 22 1.54 -5.85 -2.79
C ARG A 22 2.80 -6.13 -3.58
N GLU A 23 2.79 -7.24 -4.29
CA GLU A 23 3.90 -7.59 -5.18
C GLU A 23 3.91 -6.70 -6.42
N ARG A 24 5.06 -6.15 -6.75
CA ARG A 24 5.29 -5.33 -7.94
C ARG A 24 6.66 -5.61 -8.53
N VAL A 25 6.76 -5.41 -9.83
CA VAL A 25 8.05 -5.31 -10.53
C VAL A 25 8.38 -3.83 -10.67
N ILE A 26 9.53 -3.44 -10.16
CA ILE A 26 10.07 -2.09 -10.28
C ILE A 26 11.24 -2.16 -11.25
N ILE A 27 11.21 -1.32 -12.26
CA ILE A 27 12.26 -1.22 -13.28
C ILE A 27 12.93 0.14 -13.10
N ILE A 28 14.24 0.14 -12.86
CA ILE A 28 15.05 1.34 -12.74
C ILE A 28 15.94 1.43 -13.96
N GLY A 29 15.89 2.56 -14.66
CA GLY A 29 16.72 2.86 -15.82
C GLY A 29 17.58 4.09 -15.55
N GLN A 30 18.91 3.93 -15.57
CA GLN A 30 19.87 5.02 -15.49
C GLN A 30 20.52 5.24 -16.86
N ARG A 31 20.60 6.48 -17.31
CA ARG A 31 21.26 6.83 -18.58
C ARG A 31 22.77 6.58 -18.48
N LYS A 32 23.35 5.95 -19.49
CA LYS A 32 24.78 5.61 -19.55
C LYS A 32 25.69 6.81 -19.75
N ASP A 33 25.18 7.89 -20.33
CA ASP A 33 25.94 9.14 -20.52
C ASP A 33 26.12 9.92 -19.20
N ILE A 34 25.32 9.60 -18.14
CA ILE A 34 25.52 10.13 -16.79
C ILE A 34 26.64 9.36 -16.10
N SER A 35 26.63 8.04 -16.18
CA SER A 35 27.68 7.16 -15.64
C SER A 35 27.65 5.81 -16.35
N PRO A 36 28.80 5.20 -16.65
CA PRO A 36 28.88 3.85 -17.18
C PRO A 36 28.49 2.78 -16.16
N GLU A 37 28.46 3.11 -14.88
CA GLU A 37 28.08 2.23 -13.77
C GLU A 37 26.74 2.61 -13.19
N MET A 38 25.99 1.63 -12.67
CA MET A 38 24.75 1.89 -11.95
C MET A 38 25.06 2.57 -10.62
N LEU A 39 24.62 3.81 -10.46
CA LEU A 39 24.78 4.60 -9.24
C LEU A 39 23.61 4.42 -8.26
N PHE A 40 22.44 4.04 -8.78
CA PHE A 40 21.26 3.79 -7.95
C PHE A 40 21.43 2.49 -7.17
N SER A 41 21.19 2.55 -5.88
CA SER A 41 21.11 1.36 -5.01
C SER A 41 19.67 1.13 -4.62
N PHE A 42 19.11 -0.02 -4.97
CA PHE A 42 17.73 -0.33 -4.60
C PHE A 42 17.59 -0.45 -3.07
N PRO A 43 16.56 0.13 -2.45
CA PRO A 43 16.41 0.10 -0.99
C PRO A 43 16.27 -1.33 -0.49
N ARG A 44 16.99 -1.64 0.60
CA ARG A 44 16.91 -2.96 1.24
C ARG A 44 15.59 -3.12 2.01
N PRO A 45 15.05 -4.35 2.08
CA PRO A 45 13.94 -4.66 2.97
C PRO A 45 14.21 -4.20 4.40
N THR A 46 13.16 -3.74 5.08
CA THR A 46 13.21 -3.28 6.47
C THR A 46 12.33 -4.13 7.41
N HIS A 47 11.54 -5.03 6.84
CA HIS A 47 10.67 -5.96 7.56
C HIS A 47 10.76 -7.35 6.92
N SER A 48 10.39 -8.38 7.67
CA SER A 48 10.36 -9.75 7.19
C SER A 48 9.16 -10.52 7.75
N LYS A 49 8.82 -11.62 7.10
CA LYS A 49 7.72 -12.50 7.54
C LYS A 49 7.93 -13.05 8.95
N ASN A 50 9.14 -13.45 9.25
CA ASN A 50 9.47 -14.22 10.48
C ASN A 50 10.08 -13.36 11.59
N GLY A 51 10.40 -12.09 11.31
CA GLY A 51 11.03 -11.22 12.31
C GLY A 51 12.46 -11.61 12.69
N GLU A 52 13.12 -12.48 11.92
CA GLU A 52 14.46 -12.99 12.24
C GLU A 52 15.46 -11.87 12.06
N ASN A 53 16.02 -11.15 11.93
CA ASN A 53 16.98 -10.06 11.71
C ASN A 53 16.36 -8.71 11.36
N LEU A 54 15.05 -8.68 11.13
CA LEU A 54 14.27 -7.49 10.79
C LEU A 54 12.97 -7.52 11.58
N PRO A 55 12.32 -6.37 11.86
CA PRO A 55 10.97 -6.35 12.40
C PRO A 55 10.00 -7.21 11.58
N MET A 56 9.03 -7.82 12.23
CA MET A 56 7.95 -8.54 11.53
C MET A 56 7.14 -7.61 10.64
N TRP A 57 6.53 -8.17 9.61
CA TRP A 57 5.56 -7.44 8.78
C TRP A 57 4.47 -6.77 9.63
N VAL A 58 4.09 -5.58 9.23
CA VAL A 58 3.03 -4.83 9.91
C VAL A 58 1.67 -5.45 9.58
N SER A 59 0.94 -5.87 10.60
CA SER A 59 -0.37 -6.49 10.44
C SER A 59 -1.46 -5.45 10.17
N MET A 60 -2.59 -5.89 9.58
CA MET A 60 -3.77 -5.06 9.38
C MET A 60 -4.28 -4.49 10.70
N LYS A 61 -4.39 -5.31 11.73
CA LYS A 61 -4.84 -4.91 13.07
C LYS A 61 -3.94 -3.83 13.67
N SER A 62 -2.62 -4.04 13.61
CA SER A 62 -1.65 -3.06 14.12
C SER A 62 -1.77 -1.70 13.40
N ALA A 63 -1.93 -1.72 12.08
CA ALA A 63 -2.08 -0.49 11.30
C ALA A 63 -3.39 0.26 11.60
N LEU A 64 -4.46 -0.45 11.95
CA LEU A 64 -5.79 0.12 12.19
C LEU A 64 -6.13 0.31 13.67
N THR A 65 -5.20 0.05 14.59
CA THR A 65 -5.46 0.11 16.05
C THR A 65 -5.98 1.47 16.52
N ASN A 66 -5.50 2.55 15.93
CA ASN A 66 -5.89 3.91 16.31
C ASN A 66 -7.03 4.49 15.44
N VAL A 67 -7.66 3.66 14.64
CA VAL A 67 -8.76 4.06 13.77
C VAL A 67 -10.06 3.74 14.49
N PRO A 68 -10.90 4.75 14.87
CA PRO A 68 -12.16 4.51 15.55
C PRO A 68 -13.08 3.61 14.72
N GLU A 69 -13.76 2.65 15.35
CA GLU A 69 -14.73 1.79 14.64
C GLU A 69 -15.99 2.57 14.23
N ASN A 70 -16.38 3.55 15.04
CA ASN A 70 -17.51 4.44 14.77
C ASN A 70 -16.96 5.78 14.32
N TYR A 71 -17.04 6.04 13.05
CA TYR A 71 -16.57 7.28 12.46
C TYR A 71 -17.63 8.36 12.49
N ASP A 72 -17.17 9.57 12.80
CA ASP A 72 -17.92 10.79 12.55
C ASP A 72 -17.51 11.31 11.13
N PRO A 73 -18.44 11.31 10.16
CA PRO A 73 -18.16 11.82 8.82
C PRO A 73 -17.85 13.32 8.79
N GLU A 74 -18.26 14.08 9.83
CA GLU A 74 -17.94 15.50 9.95
C GLU A 74 -16.50 15.70 10.40
N ALA A 75 -15.97 14.81 11.25
CA ALA A 75 -14.58 14.86 11.70
C ALA A 75 -13.60 14.33 10.64
N ASP A 76 -14.01 13.32 9.86
CA ASP A 76 -13.19 12.79 8.75
C ASP A 76 -14.04 12.53 7.50
N PRO A 77 -13.90 13.35 6.45
CA PRO A 77 -14.68 13.19 5.22
C PRO A 77 -14.40 11.88 4.46
N ASN A 78 -13.38 11.13 4.84
CA ASN A 78 -13.06 9.81 4.28
C ASN A 78 -13.37 8.63 5.21
N ALA A 79 -14.02 8.88 6.34
CA ALA A 79 -14.39 7.86 7.33
C ALA A 79 -15.52 6.93 6.88
N TYR A 80 -16.04 7.06 5.68
CA TYR A 80 -17.11 6.23 5.15
C TYR A 80 -16.61 5.15 4.19
N GLY A 81 -17.42 4.13 4.01
CA GLY A 81 -17.14 3.01 3.12
C GLY A 81 -18.38 2.47 2.44
N SER A 82 -18.23 1.34 1.76
CA SER A 82 -19.34 0.67 1.10
C SER A 82 -20.41 0.22 2.10
N ALA A 83 -21.65 0.65 1.90
CA ALA A 83 -22.81 0.20 2.67
C ALA A 83 -23.21 -1.26 2.40
N TYR A 84 -22.61 -1.92 1.40
CA TYR A 84 -22.89 -3.31 1.10
C TYR A 84 -22.37 -4.20 2.23
N ARG A 85 -23.30 -4.98 2.80
CA ARG A 85 -22.99 -5.97 3.83
C ARG A 85 -21.95 -6.95 3.30
N PHE A 86 -20.93 -7.20 4.09
CA PHE A 86 -19.99 -8.27 3.81
C PHE A 86 -20.68 -9.62 4.05
N VAL A 87 -20.64 -10.48 3.06
CA VAL A 87 -21.08 -11.88 3.19
C VAL A 87 -19.89 -12.75 2.85
N ALA A 88 -19.37 -13.47 3.83
CA ALA A 88 -18.28 -14.41 3.61
C ALA A 88 -18.73 -15.48 2.60
N ARG A 89 -17.95 -15.65 1.53
CA ARG A 89 -18.14 -16.69 0.52
C ARG A 89 -16.80 -17.38 0.29
N ASN A 90 -16.82 -18.58 -0.30
CA ASN A 90 -15.60 -19.36 -0.58
C ASN A 90 -14.67 -18.75 -1.65
N PHE A 91 -14.93 -17.56 -2.14
CA PHE A 91 -14.04 -16.83 -3.03
C PHE A 91 -12.99 -16.04 -2.24
N THR A 92 -11.77 -15.97 -2.76
CA THR A 92 -10.60 -15.35 -2.12
C THR A 92 -10.86 -13.91 -1.64
N ALA A 93 -11.64 -13.13 -2.41
CA ALA A 93 -11.97 -11.74 -2.09
C ALA A 93 -13.12 -11.56 -1.08
N HIS A 94 -13.73 -12.65 -0.63
CA HIS A 94 -14.82 -12.66 0.35
C HIS A 94 -14.43 -13.37 1.65
N ARG A 95 -13.15 -13.69 1.82
CA ARG A 95 -12.65 -14.23 3.08
C ARG A 95 -12.43 -13.10 4.06
N VAL A 96 -12.73 -13.35 5.34
CA VAL A 96 -12.35 -12.44 6.42
C VAL A 96 -10.83 -12.25 6.38
N SER A 97 -10.39 -11.01 6.48
CA SER A 97 -8.96 -10.71 6.56
C SER A 97 -8.40 -11.19 7.90
N ASP A 98 -7.21 -11.77 7.86
CA ASP A 98 -6.49 -12.17 9.08
C ASP A 98 -5.97 -10.89 9.78
N PRO A 99 -6.37 -10.62 11.03
CA PRO A 99 -5.95 -9.42 11.75
C PRO A 99 -4.44 -9.33 11.95
N ASP A 100 -3.77 -10.48 12.10
CA ASP A 100 -2.35 -10.57 12.46
C ASP A 100 -1.42 -10.65 11.23
N LYS A 101 -1.98 -10.50 10.03
CA LYS A 101 -1.23 -10.45 8.77
C LYS A 101 -1.40 -9.12 8.05
N PRO A 102 -0.48 -8.80 7.13
CA PRO A 102 -0.70 -7.71 6.19
C PRO A 102 -1.99 -7.90 5.38
N SER A 103 -2.66 -6.81 5.04
CA SER A 103 -3.84 -6.82 4.18
C SER A 103 -3.54 -7.43 2.81
N PRO A 104 -4.48 -8.10 2.18
CA PRO A 104 -4.41 -8.36 0.74
C PRO A 104 -4.26 -7.06 -0.06
N THR A 105 -3.81 -7.17 -1.32
CA THR A 105 -3.62 -6.01 -2.20
C THR A 105 -4.92 -5.21 -2.38
N ILE A 106 -4.89 -3.93 -2.02
CA ILE A 106 -5.98 -2.99 -2.31
C ILE A 106 -5.98 -2.67 -3.80
N LEU A 107 -7.08 -3.01 -4.46
CA LEU A 107 -7.26 -2.82 -5.90
C LEU A 107 -8.08 -1.57 -6.18
N ALA A 108 -7.85 -0.97 -7.35
CA ALA A 108 -8.57 0.21 -7.81
C ALA A 108 -10.02 -0.04 -8.24
N ARG A 109 -10.46 -1.31 -8.31
CA ARG A 109 -11.77 -1.73 -8.84
C ARG A 109 -12.69 -2.25 -7.75
N GLY A 110 -14.01 -2.08 -7.97
CA GLY A 110 -15.06 -2.86 -7.28
C GLY A 110 -15.39 -2.43 -5.85
N ASN A 111 -14.70 -1.44 -5.29
CA ASN A 111 -14.88 -1.10 -3.88
C ASN A 111 -16.21 -0.37 -3.60
N GLY A 112 -16.72 0.44 -4.55
CA GLY A 112 -17.92 1.26 -4.32
C GLY A 112 -19.24 0.49 -4.31
N LYS A 113 -19.31 -0.69 -4.94
CA LYS A 113 -20.52 -1.53 -5.03
C LYS A 113 -20.35 -2.93 -4.41
N GLY A 114 -19.37 -3.10 -3.53
CA GLY A 114 -19.15 -4.36 -2.86
C GLY A 114 -18.69 -5.51 -3.77
N GLY A 115 -18.06 -5.20 -4.90
CA GLY A 115 -17.49 -6.19 -5.81
C GLY A 115 -16.38 -7.03 -5.17
N VAL A 116 -15.97 -8.08 -5.86
CA VAL A 116 -14.96 -9.07 -5.41
C VAL A 116 -13.60 -8.48 -5.01
N CYS A 117 -13.34 -7.24 -5.37
CA CYS A 117 -12.08 -6.56 -5.09
C CYS A 117 -12.10 -5.71 -3.80
N ALA A 118 -13.22 -5.62 -3.09
CA ALA A 118 -13.32 -4.86 -1.85
C ALA A 118 -12.80 -5.69 -0.67
N ILE A 119 -11.79 -5.19 0.00
CA ILE A 119 -11.15 -5.88 1.13
C ILE A 119 -12.07 -5.87 2.35
N PRO A 120 -12.36 -7.04 2.95
CA PRO A 120 -13.08 -7.12 4.21
C PRO A 120 -12.24 -6.58 5.35
N HIS A 121 -12.88 -5.86 6.27
CA HIS A 121 -12.28 -5.56 7.57
C HIS A 121 -12.13 -6.87 8.37
N TYR A 122 -11.10 -6.96 9.21
CA TYR A 122 -10.82 -8.19 9.97
C TYR A 122 -11.91 -8.54 11.02
N ASN A 123 -12.81 -7.60 11.37
CA ASN A 123 -13.98 -7.91 12.22
C ASN A 123 -15.05 -8.77 11.50
N GLY A 124 -14.92 -9.00 10.20
CA GLY A 124 -15.81 -9.86 9.42
C GLY A 124 -17.21 -9.28 9.17
N GLN A 125 -17.51 -8.05 9.59
CA GLN A 125 -18.85 -7.46 9.50
C GLN A 125 -19.01 -6.49 8.33
N ARG A 126 -17.94 -5.83 7.94
CA ARG A 126 -17.94 -4.77 6.93
C ARG A 126 -16.67 -4.81 6.06
N ARG A 127 -16.63 -3.94 5.11
CA ARG A 127 -15.45 -3.68 4.28
C ARG A 127 -14.63 -2.53 4.85
N LEU A 128 -13.39 -2.42 4.41
CA LEU A 128 -12.57 -1.27 4.76
C LEU A 128 -13.21 0.02 4.25
N THR A 129 -13.18 1.05 5.07
CA THR A 129 -13.52 2.42 4.68
C THR A 129 -12.44 3.00 3.75
N ILE A 130 -12.72 4.19 3.19
CA ILE A 130 -11.72 4.95 2.40
C ILE A 130 -10.52 5.26 3.29
N ARG A 131 -10.75 5.75 4.53
CA ARG A 131 -9.69 6.07 5.49
C ARG A 131 -8.84 4.86 5.84
N GLU A 132 -9.44 3.73 6.19
CA GLU A 132 -8.73 2.49 6.50
C GLU A 132 -7.90 1.99 5.31
N SER A 133 -8.47 2.06 4.11
CA SER A 133 -7.75 1.70 2.88
C SER A 133 -6.54 2.63 2.63
N ALA A 134 -6.69 3.93 2.93
CA ALA A 134 -5.61 4.91 2.82
C ALA A 134 -4.50 4.62 3.84
N ILE A 135 -4.83 4.31 5.09
CA ILE A 135 -3.88 3.95 6.14
C ILE A 135 -3.09 2.70 5.76
N ILE A 136 -3.76 1.66 5.23
CA ILE A 136 -3.11 0.45 4.74
C ILE A 136 -2.17 0.74 3.56
N GLN A 137 -2.48 1.72 2.72
CA GLN A 137 -1.58 2.25 1.68
C GLN A 137 -0.56 3.26 2.22
N THR A 138 -0.51 3.42 3.54
CA THR A 138 0.42 4.30 4.27
C THR A 138 0.32 5.79 3.91
N PHE A 139 -0.87 6.25 3.48
CA PHE A 139 -1.14 7.68 3.39
C PHE A 139 -1.19 8.32 4.78
N PRO A 140 -0.80 9.61 4.92
CA PRO A 140 -1.00 10.35 6.16
C PRO A 140 -2.46 10.31 6.61
N CYS A 141 -2.69 10.30 7.94
CA CYS A 141 -4.04 10.19 8.50
C CYS A 141 -4.93 11.40 8.19
N ASP A 142 -4.33 12.55 7.89
CA ASP A 142 -4.98 13.81 7.53
C ASP A 142 -5.15 14.00 6.01
N PHE A 143 -4.63 13.07 5.20
CA PHE A 143 -4.76 13.18 3.74
C PHE A 143 -6.23 12.98 3.32
N VAL A 144 -6.78 13.95 2.60
CA VAL A 144 -8.18 13.93 2.15
C VAL A 144 -8.27 13.55 0.68
N PHE A 145 -9.05 12.51 0.39
CA PHE A 145 -9.41 12.10 -0.96
C PHE A 145 -10.72 12.76 -1.36
N HIS A 146 -10.75 13.37 -2.53
CA HIS A 146 -11.92 14.06 -3.05
C HIS A 146 -12.62 13.27 -4.16
N GLY A 147 -13.95 13.43 -4.23
CA GLY A 147 -14.79 12.83 -5.24
C GLY A 147 -15.73 11.75 -4.70
N ARG A 148 -16.40 11.04 -5.61
CA ARG A 148 -17.32 9.95 -5.23
C ARG A 148 -16.54 8.79 -4.62
N MET A 149 -17.17 8.02 -3.71
CA MET A 149 -16.59 6.86 -3.03
C MET A 149 -15.74 5.95 -3.94
N GLY A 150 -16.27 5.58 -5.10
CA GLY A 150 -15.53 4.75 -6.05
C GLY A 150 -14.29 5.43 -6.66
N SER A 151 -14.29 6.77 -6.75
CA SER A 151 -13.12 7.55 -7.16
C SER A 151 -12.04 7.54 -6.09
N CYS A 152 -12.41 7.74 -4.82
CA CYS A 152 -11.48 7.71 -3.69
C CYS A 152 -10.77 6.34 -3.58
N TYR A 153 -11.52 5.24 -3.62
CA TYR A 153 -10.93 3.90 -3.64
C TYR A 153 -10.01 3.67 -4.84
N ARG A 154 -10.35 4.21 -6.01
CA ARG A 154 -9.51 4.10 -7.22
C ARG A 154 -8.21 4.87 -7.08
N GLN A 155 -8.24 6.06 -6.50
CA GLN A 155 -7.03 6.84 -6.21
C GLN A 155 -6.11 6.06 -5.28
N ILE A 156 -6.64 5.52 -4.19
CA ILE A 156 -5.87 4.72 -3.22
C ILE A 156 -5.30 3.45 -3.88
N GLY A 157 -6.13 2.69 -4.59
CA GLY A 157 -5.71 1.42 -5.18
C GLY A 157 -4.70 1.55 -6.32
N ASN A 158 -4.68 2.69 -7.03
CA ASN A 158 -3.69 2.99 -8.07
C ASN A 158 -2.39 3.56 -7.50
N ALA A 159 -2.39 4.04 -6.27
CA ALA A 159 -1.21 4.63 -5.67
C ALA A 159 -0.10 3.61 -5.43
N VAL A 160 1.13 4.08 -5.49
CA VAL A 160 2.27 3.41 -4.84
C VAL A 160 2.14 3.66 -3.34
N PRO A 161 2.30 2.64 -2.47
CA PRO A 161 2.28 2.86 -1.03
C PRO A 161 3.28 3.94 -0.63
N VAL A 162 2.80 4.94 0.15
CA VAL A 162 3.57 6.17 0.41
C VAL A 162 4.90 5.87 1.11
N LEU A 163 4.89 4.94 2.08
CA LEU A 163 6.10 4.52 2.79
C LEU A 163 7.14 3.90 1.85
N PHE A 164 6.72 3.08 0.90
CA PHE A 164 7.62 2.49 -0.09
C PHE A 164 8.15 3.56 -1.06
N ALA A 165 7.28 4.44 -1.55
CA ALA A 165 7.69 5.56 -2.40
C ALA A 165 8.71 6.47 -1.71
N LYS A 166 8.54 6.73 -0.40
CA LYS A 166 9.50 7.50 0.41
C LYS A 166 10.88 6.84 0.45
N LYS A 167 10.93 5.49 0.56
CA LYS A 167 12.20 4.76 0.56
C LYS A 167 12.91 4.84 -0.80
N LEU A 168 12.17 4.69 -1.90
CA LEU A 168 12.71 4.89 -3.26
C LEU A 168 13.21 6.31 -3.46
N GLY A 169 12.43 7.31 -3.05
CA GLY A 169 12.80 8.72 -3.15
C GLY A 169 14.05 9.07 -2.34
N ALA A 170 14.25 8.44 -1.18
CA ALA A 170 15.46 8.63 -0.38
C ALA A 170 16.73 8.15 -1.11
N GLU A 171 16.64 7.01 -1.83
CA GLU A 171 17.78 6.52 -2.63
C GLU A 171 18.05 7.41 -3.85
N LEU A 172 17.00 7.93 -4.50
CA LEU A 172 17.16 8.90 -5.59
C LEU A 172 17.84 10.19 -5.10
N LYS A 173 17.42 10.70 -3.93
CA LYS A 173 18.05 11.89 -3.34
C LYS A 173 19.53 11.69 -3.02
N ARG A 174 19.95 10.49 -2.63
CA ARG A 174 21.38 10.17 -2.42
C ARG A 174 22.20 10.27 -3.69
N LEU A 175 21.59 10.02 -4.86
CA LEU A 175 22.29 10.19 -6.14
C LEU A 175 22.59 11.65 -6.44
N GLU A 176 21.63 12.56 -6.19
CA GLU A 176 21.85 14.00 -6.39
C GLU A 176 23.06 14.51 -5.61
N THR A 177 23.23 14.00 -4.37
CA THR A 177 24.34 14.41 -3.50
C THR A 177 25.70 13.84 -3.95
N ARG A 178 25.73 12.80 -4.80
CA ARG A 178 26.95 12.18 -5.31
C ARG A 178 27.38 12.72 -6.69
N CYS A 179 26.47 13.41 -7.36
CA CYS A 179 26.70 13.97 -8.70
C CYS A 179 27.12 15.46 -8.65
N ILE A 180 27.28 16.05 -7.46
CA ILE A 180 27.81 17.38 -7.18
C ILE A 180 29.22 17.22 -6.57
#